data_b8de5f7f220ac67fcd403f3685be0a84
#
_entry.id   b8de5f7f220ac67fcd403f3685be0a84
#
_cell.length_a   1.000
_cell.length_b   1.000
_cell.length_c   1.000
_cell.angle_alpha   90.00
_cell.angle_beta   90.00
_cell.angle_gamma   90.00
#
_symmetry.space_group_name_H-M   'P 1'
#
loop_
_entity.id
_entity.type
_entity.pdbx_description
1 polymer ?
#
loop_
_entity_poly.entity_id
_entity_poly.type
_entity_poly.pdbx_seq_one_letter_code
_entity_poly.pdbx_strand_id
1 'polypeptide(L)'
;MMKRSKPLRRTPIKRTPWDKAKNEQEKKKAKAGLSKPALIKRLDRWFSLYIRLRDVNGEGVFQCPTCRRILPFSKGDASHYWGRIHMATRFDPDNVTIECQYDNRFNSSHLIYLGKYLEKKLGSKKMELLEWKHRQAKNWSLFELQELIEFYKKEVEKLKIEKNYDEWK
;
A
#
# COMPACT_ATOMS: atom_id res chain seq x y z
N MET A 1 49.51 -29.56 26.48
CA MET A 1 48.75 -28.30 26.41
C MET A 1 49.01 -27.62 25.07
N MET A 2 48.07 -27.71 24.13
CA MET A 2 48.21 -27.03 22.81
C MET A 2 47.90 -25.53 22.97
N LYS A 3 48.84 -24.66 22.56
CA LYS A 3 48.67 -23.21 22.55
C LYS A 3 47.67 -22.81 21.45
N ARG A 4 46.53 -22.20 21.82
CA ARG A 4 45.58 -21.62 20.87
C ARG A 4 46.27 -20.54 20.03
N SER A 5 46.26 -20.69 18.69
CA SER A 5 46.74 -19.69 17.75
C SER A 5 45.87 -18.41 17.81
N LYS A 6 46.51 -17.25 17.81
CA LYS A 6 45.79 -15.95 17.77
C LYS A 6 44.99 -15.83 16.47
N PRO A 7 43.75 -15.29 16.52
CA PRO A 7 42.94 -15.08 15.30
C PRO A 7 43.65 -14.08 14.37
N LEU A 8 43.69 -14.42 13.06
CA LEU A 8 44.25 -13.56 12.02
C LEU A 8 43.49 -12.21 12.00
N ARG A 9 44.21 -11.09 12.14
CA ARG A 9 43.65 -9.76 11.94
C ARG A 9 43.25 -9.60 10.47
N ARG A 10 41.94 -9.42 10.18
CA ARG A 10 41.48 -9.06 8.86
C ARG A 10 42.02 -7.69 8.49
N THR A 11 42.85 -7.61 7.45
CA THR A 11 43.26 -6.33 6.85
C THR A 11 42.06 -5.60 6.29
N PRO A 12 41.86 -4.31 6.57
CA PRO A 12 40.76 -3.54 5.99
C PRO A 12 40.87 -3.55 4.46
N ILE A 13 39.83 -4.00 3.76
CA ILE A 13 39.75 -3.95 2.31
C ILE A 13 39.77 -2.47 1.88
N LYS A 14 40.81 -2.06 1.13
CA LYS A 14 40.90 -0.69 0.57
C LYS A 14 39.73 -0.49 -0.40
N ARG A 15 38.84 0.45 -0.10
CA ARG A 15 37.72 0.81 -0.99
C ARG A 15 38.24 1.36 -2.30
N THR A 16 37.78 0.79 -3.41
CA THR A 16 38.13 1.25 -4.76
C THR A 16 37.53 2.63 -5.06
N PRO A 17 38.04 3.37 -6.06
CA PRO A 17 37.44 4.62 -6.52
C PRO A 17 35.95 4.42 -6.90
N TRP A 18 35.58 3.26 -7.46
CA TRP A 18 34.21 2.86 -7.77
C TRP A 18 33.31 2.78 -6.53
N ASP A 19 33.78 2.16 -5.43
CA ASP A 19 33.03 2.06 -4.18
C ASP A 19 32.81 3.45 -3.54
N LYS A 20 33.78 4.37 -3.71
CA LYS A 20 33.64 5.77 -3.24
C LYS A 20 32.59 6.52 -4.07
N ALA A 21 32.62 6.39 -5.41
CA ALA A 21 31.66 7.01 -6.31
C ALA A 21 30.22 6.50 -6.07
N LYS A 22 30.06 5.19 -5.86
CA LYS A 22 28.77 4.58 -5.52
C LYS A 22 28.23 5.10 -4.18
N ASN A 23 29.06 5.17 -3.14
CA ASN A 23 28.68 5.72 -1.84
C ASN A 23 28.31 7.22 -1.91
N GLU A 24 28.98 8.01 -2.73
CA GLU A 24 28.63 9.43 -2.94
C GLU A 24 27.29 9.58 -3.69
N GLN A 25 27.03 8.74 -4.69
CA GLN A 25 25.74 8.73 -5.38
C GLN A 25 24.61 8.29 -4.45
N GLU A 26 24.82 7.30 -3.59
CA GLU A 26 23.85 6.86 -2.58
C GLU A 26 23.57 7.97 -1.54
N LYS A 27 24.61 8.68 -1.09
CA LYS A 27 24.47 9.85 -0.20
C LYS A 27 23.74 11.03 -0.88
N LYS A 28 23.99 11.29 -2.16
CA LYS A 28 23.27 12.30 -2.95
C LYS A 28 21.80 11.92 -3.13
N LYS A 29 21.50 10.64 -3.43
CA LYS A 29 20.11 10.11 -3.48
C LYS A 29 19.39 10.20 -2.14
N ALA A 30 20.08 9.91 -1.03
CA ALA A 30 19.51 10.03 0.32
C ALA A 30 19.22 11.49 0.73
N LYS A 31 20.06 12.47 0.27
CA LYS A 31 19.83 13.91 0.50
C LYS A 31 18.77 14.52 -0.40
N ALA A 32 18.55 13.99 -1.62
CA ALA A 32 17.62 14.54 -2.61
C ALA A 32 16.12 14.30 -2.29
N GLY A 33 15.79 13.60 -1.20
CA GLY A 33 14.43 13.16 -0.93
C GLY A 33 13.95 12.06 -1.88
N LEU A 34 12.78 11.52 -1.61
CA LEU A 34 12.20 10.50 -2.48
C LEU A 34 11.62 11.15 -3.74
N SER A 35 11.90 10.59 -4.91
CA SER A 35 11.26 11.00 -6.16
C SER A 35 9.74 10.80 -6.10
N LYS A 36 8.99 11.57 -6.88
CA LYS A 36 7.53 11.48 -6.94
C LYS A 36 7.01 10.05 -7.19
N PRO A 37 7.55 9.27 -8.15
CA PRO A 37 7.17 7.86 -8.32
C PRO A 37 7.44 7.00 -7.07
N ALA A 38 8.55 7.25 -6.37
CA ALA A 38 8.88 6.54 -5.14
C ALA A 38 7.91 6.86 -3.99
N LEU A 39 7.47 8.12 -3.87
CA LEU A 39 6.45 8.54 -2.91
C LEU A 39 5.09 7.92 -3.25
N ILE A 40 4.67 7.92 -4.51
CA ILE A 40 3.44 7.26 -4.95
C ILE A 40 3.48 5.77 -4.59
N LYS A 41 4.58 5.06 -4.90
CA LYS A 41 4.73 3.64 -4.54
C LYS A 41 4.70 3.40 -3.03
N ARG A 42 5.26 4.32 -2.25
CA ARG A 42 5.21 4.26 -0.78
C ARG A 42 3.79 4.49 -0.26
N LEU A 43 3.09 5.47 -0.83
CA LEU A 43 1.69 5.76 -0.49
C LEU A 43 0.77 4.59 -0.86
N ASP A 44 0.94 3.96 -2.04
CA ASP A 44 0.18 2.77 -2.42
C ASP A 44 0.25 1.65 -1.36
N ARG A 45 1.42 1.45 -0.73
CA ARG A 45 1.59 0.41 0.30
C ARG A 45 0.79 0.73 1.57
N TRP A 46 0.90 1.99 2.06
CA TRP A 46 0.19 2.41 3.26
C TRP A 46 -1.32 2.47 3.03
N PHE A 47 -1.74 3.01 1.90
CA PHE A 47 -3.14 3.05 1.50
C PHE A 47 -3.74 1.66 1.33
N SER A 48 -3.05 0.74 0.64
CA SER A 48 -3.50 -0.64 0.50
C SER A 48 -3.63 -1.35 1.86
N LEU A 49 -2.68 -1.14 2.77
CA LEU A 49 -2.75 -1.72 4.11
C LEU A 49 -3.91 -1.13 4.90
N TYR A 50 -4.11 0.19 4.84
CA TYR A 50 -5.24 0.88 5.45
C TYR A 50 -6.59 0.30 4.98
N ILE A 51 -6.80 0.20 3.67
CA ILE A 51 -8.05 -0.33 3.11
C ILE A 51 -8.31 -1.76 3.58
N ARG A 52 -7.29 -2.62 3.55
CA ARG A 52 -7.45 -4.01 3.98
C ARG A 52 -7.76 -4.13 5.47
N LEU A 53 -7.10 -3.32 6.32
CA LEU A 53 -7.39 -3.27 7.75
C LEU A 53 -8.78 -2.68 8.04
N ARG A 54 -9.19 -1.64 7.30
CA ARG A 54 -10.50 -1.02 7.43
C ARG A 54 -11.65 -2.02 7.21
N ASP A 55 -11.49 -2.85 6.17
CA ASP A 55 -12.58 -3.68 5.65
C ASP A 55 -12.63 -5.11 6.24
N VAL A 56 -11.65 -5.52 7.05
CA VAL A 56 -11.74 -6.77 7.84
C VAL A 56 -12.46 -6.54 9.16
N ASN A 57 -13.02 -7.61 9.74
CA ASN A 57 -13.56 -7.57 11.11
C ASN A 57 -12.46 -7.73 12.19
N GLY A 58 -12.85 -7.79 13.48
CA GLY A 58 -11.92 -7.96 14.60
C GLY A 58 -11.20 -9.33 14.62
N GLU A 59 -11.70 -10.33 13.90
CA GLU A 59 -11.08 -11.65 13.76
C GLU A 59 -10.13 -11.74 12.57
N GLY A 60 -9.90 -10.62 11.85
CA GLY A 60 -9.01 -10.56 10.69
C GLY A 60 -9.59 -11.25 9.44
N VAL A 61 -10.91 -11.38 9.33
CA VAL A 61 -11.58 -11.96 8.16
C VAL A 61 -12.43 -10.91 7.44
N PHE A 62 -12.65 -11.12 6.14
CA PHE A 62 -13.53 -10.29 5.31
C PHE A 62 -14.39 -11.15 4.38
N GLN A 63 -15.53 -10.63 3.98
CA GLN A 63 -16.33 -11.22 2.92
C GLN A 63 -15.97 -10.54 1.58
N CYS A 64 -15.53 -11.35 0.60
CA CYS A 64 -15.22 -10.84 -0.73
C CYS A 64 -16.49 -10.24 -1.39
N PRO A 65 -16.46 -8.99 -1.88
CA PRO A 65 -17.61 -8.35 -2.52
C PRO A 65 -18.05 -9.08 -3.79
N THR A 66 -17.14 -9.75 -4.48
CA THR A 66 -17.39 -10.44 -5.75
C THR A 66 -17.88 -11.87 -5.56
N CYS A 67 -17.07 -12.77 -4.97
CA CYS A 67 -17.44 -14.17 -4.82
C CYS A 67 -18.14 -14.53 -3.50
N ARG A 68 -18.33 -13.57 -2.60
CA ARG A 68 -19.01 -13.72 -1.31
C ARG A 68 -18.35 -14.65 -0.29
N ARG A 69 -17.22 -15.26 -0.61
CA ARG A 69 -16.45 -16.09 0.33
C ARG A 69 -15.92 -15.27 1.49
N ILE A 70 -15.92 -15.86 2.68
CA ILE A 70 -15.27 -15.32 3.88
C ILE A 70 -13.83 -15.82 3.88
N LEU A 71 -12.87 -14.90 3.96
CA LEU A 71 -11.46 -15.18 3.80
C LEU A 71 -10.62 -14.38 4.81
N PRO A 72 -9.46 -14.92 5.22
CA PRO A 72 -8.56 -14.19 6.12
C PRO A 72 -7.89 -13.01 5.42
N PHE A 73 -7.46 -12.02 6.19
CA PHE A 73 -6.75 -10.81 5.76
C PHE A 73 -5.62 -11.08 4.74
N SER A 74 -4.85 -12.16 4.94
CA SER A 74 -3.74 -12.54 4.06
C SER A 74 -4.16 -12.88 2.62
N LYS A 75 -5.44 -13.19 2.39
CA LYS A 75 -6.02 -13.50 1.07
C LYS A 75 -6.70 -12.30 0.41
N GLY A 76 -6.65 -11.11 1.04
CA GLY A 76 -7.24 -9.89 0.52
C GLY A 76 -6.23 -8.97 -0.16
N ASP A 77 -6.65 -8.35 -1.26
CA ASP A 77 -6.00 -7.23 -1.93
C ASP A 77 -6.86 -5.97 -1.81
N ALA A 78 -6.27 -4.79 -1.89
CA ALA A 78 -7.01 -3.53 -2.06
C ALA A 78 -7.36 -3.35 -3.55
N SER A 79 -8.61 -3.59 -3.88
CA SER A 79 -9.16 -3.53 -5.25
C SER A 79 -9.74 -2.15 -5.54
N HIS A 80 -9.33 -1.56 -6.65
CA HIS A 80 -9.76 -0.25 -7.12
C HIS A 80 -10.88 -0.41 -8.14
N TYR A 81 -12.02 0.27 -7.92
CA TYR A 81 -13.11 0.34 -8.90
C TYR A 81 -12.69 1.16 -10.13
N TRP A 82 -12.26 2.40 -9.94
CA TRP A 82 -11.55 3.18 -10.94
C TRP A 82 -10.05 2.92 -10.81
N GLY A 83 -9.45 2.34 -11.83
CA GLY A 83 -8.06 1.85 -11.79
C GLY A 83 -7.03 2.91 -11.38
N ARG A 84 -5.86 2.47 -10.97
CA ARG A 84 -4.76 3.31 -10.43
C ARG A 84 -4.22 4.38 -11.38
N ILE A 85 -4.56 4.32 -12.67
CA ILE A 85 -4.21 5.36 -13.65
C ILE A 85 -4.95 6.68 -13.35
N HIS A 86 -6.13 6.61 -12.74
CA HIS A 86 -6.93 7.78 -12.37
C HIS A 86 -6.43 8.38 -11.06
N MET A 87 -5.47 9.31 -11.16
CA MET A 87 -4.77 9.85 -9.99
C MET A 87 -5.70 10.58 -9.01
N ALA A 88 -6.84 11.11 -9.47
CA ALA A 88 -7.80 11.79 -8.61
C ALA A 88 -8.55 10.83 -7.66
N THR A 89 -8.70 9.56 -8.04
CA THR A 89 -9.39 8.53 -7.24
C THR A 89 -8.46 7.44 -6.71
N ARG A 90 -7.18 7.46 -7.09
CA ARG A 90 -6.21 6.43 -6.71
C ARG A 90 -6.11 6.21 -5.21
N PHE A 91 -6.17 7.29 -4.43
CA PHE A 91 -6.06 7.28 -2.97
C PHE A 91 -7.36 7.71 -2.29
N ASP A 92 -8.49 7.59 -3.00
CA ASP A 92 -9.82 7.84 -2.47
C ASP A 92 -10.35 6.56 -1.79
N PRO A 93 -10.65 6.57 -0.47
CA PRO A 93 -11.16 5.40 0.25
C PRO A 93 -12.50 4.88 -0.29
N ASP A 94 -13.33 5.74 -0.88
CA ASP A 94 -14.60 5.34 -1.48
C ASP A 94 -14.41 4.58 -2.80
N ASN A 95 -13.24 4.73 -3.47
CA ASN A 95 -12.90 4.03 -4.71
C ASN A 95 -12.34 2.61 -4.48
N VAL A 96 -11.98 2.25 -3.24
CA VAL A 96 -11.21 1.04 -2.99
C VAL A 96 -11.81 0.24 -1.85
N THR A 97 -11.87 -1.07 -2.01
CA THR A 97 -12.30 -2.01 -0.97
C THR A 97 -11.46 -3.28 -1.00
N ILE A 98 -11.51 -4.06 0.09
CA ILE A 98 -10.85 -5.37 0.10
C ILE A 98 -11.59 -6.34 -0.82
N GLU A 99 -10.85 -7.06 -1.63
CA GLU A 99 -11.34 -8.12 -2.50
C GLU A 99 -10.40 -9.32 -2.44
N CYS A 100 -10.87 -10.54 -2.68
CA CYS A 100 -9.97 -11.67 -2.68
C CYS A 100 -8.97 -11.62 -3.85
N GLN A 101 -7.77 -12.13 -3.61
CA GLN A 101 -6.68 -12.12 -4.61
C GLN A 101 -7.08 -12.75 -5.93
N TYR A 102 -7.91 -13.80 -5.90
CA TYR A 102 -8.37 -14.47 -7.12
C TYR A 102 -9.24 -13.54 -7.97
N ASP A 103 -10.30 -12.96 -7.36
CA ASP A 103 -11.21 -12.08 -8.12
C ASP A 103 -10.50 -10.81 -8.59
N ASN A 104 -9.70 -10.17 -7.70
CA ASN A 104 -8.97 -8.95 -8.06
C ASN A 104 -7.95 -9.13 -9.19
N ARG A 105 -7.36 -10.33 -9.33
CA ARG A 105 -6.24 -10.57 -10.27
C ARG A 105 -6.64 -11.32 -11.52
N PHE A 106 -7.63 -12.20 -11.45
CA PHE A 106 -7.92 -13.18 -12.51
C PHE A 106 -9.37 -13.16 -12.99
N ASN A 107 -10.31 -12.58 -12.25
CA ASN A 107 -11.70 -12.50 -12.67
C ASN A 107 -11.95 -11.22 -13.47
N SER A 108 -12.03 -11.33 -14.79
CA SER A 108 -12.24 -10.18 -15.68
C SER A 108 -13.57 -9.43 -15.44
N SER A 109 -14.56 -10.09 -14.83
CA SER A 109 -15.88 -9.51 -14.55
C SER A 109 -16.00 -8.92 -13.13
N HIS A 110 -14.93 -8.95 -12.32
CA HIS A 110 -14.99 -8.52 -10.91
C HIS A 110 -15.51 -7.08 -10.74
N LEU A 111 -15.19 -6.16 -11.63
CA LEU A 111 -15.61 -4.76 -11.55
C LEU A 111 -17.13 -4.58 -11.59
N ILE A 112 -17.88 -5.48 -12.25
CA ILE A 112 -19.34 -5.46 -12.28
C ILE A 112 -19.91 -5.69 -10.86
N TYR A 113 -19.38 -6.69 -10.17
CA TYR A 113 -19.79 -7.04 -8.81
C TYR A 113 -19.31 -6.01 -7.79
N LEU A 114 -18.08 -5.53 -7.98
CA LEU A 114 -17.47 -4.48 -7.15
C LEU A 114 -18.28 -3.18 -7.26
N GLY A 115 -18.68 -2.78 -8.46
CA GLY A 115 -19.52 -1.60 -8.69
C GLY A 115 -20.86 -1.70 -7.94
N LYS A 116 -21.59 -2.82 -8.09
CA LYS A 116 -22.84 -3.07 -7.36
C LYS A 116 -22.65 -3.06 -5.83
N TYR A 117 -21.54 -3.61 -5.35
CA TYR A 117 -21.21 -3.58 -3.94
C TYR A 117 -20.97 -2.16 -3.43
N LEU A 118 -20.17 -1.37 -4.16
CA LEU A 118 -19.87 0.01 -3.80
C LEU A 118 -21.14 0.89 -3.87
N GLU A 119 -21.98 0.73 -4.87
CA GLU A 119 -23.25 1.44 -4.98
C GLU A 119 -24.13 1.17 -3.76
N LYS A 120 -24.25 -0.10 -3.34
CA LYS A 120 -24.98 -0.46 -2.11
C LYS A 120 -24.33 0.13 -0.85
N LYS A 121 -23.00 0.18 -0.78
CA LYS A 121 -22.25 0.67 0.40
C LYS A 121 -22.26 2.19 0.49
N LEU A 122 -22.13 2.89 -0.61
CA LEU A 122 -21.93 4.34 -0.67
C LEU A 122 -23.20 5.13 -0.98
N GLY A 123 -24.12 4.51 -1.72
CA GLY A 123 -25.30 5.16 -2.31
C GLY A 123 -24.98 5.93 -3.60
N SER A 124 -26.03 6.24 -4.38
CA SER A 124 -25.92 6.84 -5.73
C SER A 124 -25.14 8.16 -5.75
N LYS A 125 -25.41 9.06 -4.79
CA LYS A 125 -24.74 10.38 -4.72
C LYS A 125 -23.21 10.29 -4.60
N LYS A 126 -22.71 9.37 -3.77
CA LYS A 126 -21.27 9.17 -3.65
C LYS A 126 -20.67 8.48 -4.87
N MET A 127 -21.41 7.57 -5.51
CA MET A 127 -20.98 6.94 -6.77
C MET A 127 -20.89 7.97 -7.89
N GLU A 128 -21.86 8.87 -8.04
CA GLU A 128 -21.83 9.98 -8.99
C GLU A 128 -20.63 10.92 -8.74
N LEU A 129 -20.36 11.25 -7.47
CA LEU A 129 -19.19 12.05 -7.10
C LEU A 129 -17.88 11.33 -7.44
N LEU A 130 -17.81 10.03 -7.19
CA LEU A 130 -16.64 9.22 -7.52
C LEU A 130 -16.43 9.14 -9.05
N GLU A 131 -17.52 9.00 -9.81
CA GLU A 131 -17.50 9.05 -11.27
C GLU A 131 -17.04 10.41 -11.79
N TRP A 132 -17.50 11.50 -11.21
CA TRP A 132 -17.02 12.83 -11.55
C TRP A 132 -15.53 12.99 -11.23
N LYS A 133 -15.08 12.57 -10.04
CA LYS A 133 -13.68 12.66 -9.63
C LYS A 133 -12.73 11.91 -10.56
N HIS A 134 -13.06 10.69 -11.00
CA HIS A 134 -12.13 9.89 -11.81
C HIS A 134 -11.82 10.53 -13.17
N ARG A 135 -12.72 11.40 -13.67
CA ARG A 135 -12.54 12.15 -14.91
C ARG A 135 -11.62 13.39 -14.72
N GLN A 136 -11.32 13.77 -13.48
CA GLN A 136 -10.50 14.93 -13.20
C GLN A 136 -9.01 14.61 -13.33
N ALA A 137 -8.25 15.54 -13.93
CA ALA A 137 -6.80 15.46 -13.88
C ALA A 137 -6.31 15.83 -12.47
N LYS A 138 -5.50 14.99 -11.86
CA LYS A 138 -4.85 15.27 -10.57
C LYS A 138 -3.34 15.06 -10.69
N ASN A 139 -2.60 16.09 -10.39
CA ASN A 139 -1.14 16.05 -10.31
C ASN A 139 -0.72 16.33 -8.87
N TRP A 140 -0.49 15.27 -8.10
CA TRP A 140 -0.05 15.36 -6.71
C TRP A 140 1.31 16.06 -6.59
N SER A 141 1.43 17.03 -5.70
CA SER A 141 2.72 17.61 -5.29
C SER A 141 3.47 16.62 -4.37
N LEU A 142 4.79 16.84 -4.20
CA LEU A 142 5.59 16.02 -3.26
C LEU A 142 5.09 16.19 -1.82
N PHE A 143 4.69 17.42 -1.46
CA PHE A 143 4.14 17.72 -0.14
C PHE A 143 2.83 16.97 0.13
N GLU A 144 1.85 17.05 -0.78
CA GLU A 144 0.58 16.31 -0.63
C GLU A 144 0.79 14.80 -0.48
N LEU A 145 1.73 14.22 -1.25
CA LEU A 145 2.06 12.79 -1.14
C LEU A 145 2.67 12.44 0.22
N GLN A 146 3.52 13.30 0.77
CA GLN A 146 4.11 13.11 2.09
C GLN A 146 3.06 13.18 3.19
N GLU A 147 2.18 14.18 3.16
CA GLU A 147 1.06 14.33 4.09
C GLU A 147 0.13 13.11 4.07
N LEU A 148 -0.24 12.62 2.89
CA LEU A 148 -1.07 11.42 2.76
C LEU A 148 -0.36 10.17 3.29
N ILE A 149 0.96 10.03 3.09
CA ILE A 149 1.74 8.91 3.65
C ILE A 149 1.68 8.93 5.18
N GLU A 150 1.92 10.09 5.81
CA GLU A 150 1.89 10.20 7.27
C GLU A 150 0.47 10.03 7.82
N PHE A 151 -0.55 10.52 7.11
CA PHE A 151 -1.96 10.28 7.45
C PHE A 151 -2.29 8.78 7.46
N TYR A 152 -2.03 8.06 6.36
CA TYR A 152 -2.37 6.64 6.30
C TYR A 152 -1.49 5.77 7.21
N LYS A 153 -0.25 6.17 7.53
CA LYS A 153 0.54 5.51 8.58
C LYS A 153 -0.15 5.57 9.93
N LYS A 154 -0.61 6.76 10.34
CA LYS A 154 -1.31 6.94 11.61
C LYS A 154 -2.61 6.13 11.66
N GLU A 155 -3.41 6.16 10.59
CA GLU A 155 -4.65 5.38 10.50
C GLU A 155 -4.39 3.86 10.53
N VAL A 156 -3.33 3.39 9.89
CA VAL A 156 -2.91 1.97 9.95
C VAL A 156 -2.55 1.55 11.37
N GLU A 157 -1.74 2.34 12.08
CA GLU A 157 -1.35 2.01 13.46
C GLU A 157 -2.58 2.02 14.40
N LYS A 158 -3.49 2.98 14.24
CA LYS A 158 -4.76 3.03 14.97
C LYS A 158 -5.60 1.76 14.72
N LEU A 159 -5.80 1.37 13.45
CA LEU A 159 -6.58 0.19 13.11
C LEU A 159 -5.93 -1.12 13.57
N LYS A 160 -4.61 -1.21 13.60
CA LYS A 160 -3.91 -2.38 14.14
C LYS A 160 -4.19 -2.59 15.63
N ILE A 161 -4.18 -1.52 16.42
CA ILE A 161 -4.51 -1.55 17.85
C ILE A 161 -5.99 -1.90 18.03
N GLU A 162 -6.88 -1.19 17.34
CA GLU A 162 -8.33 -1.38 17.44
C GLU A 162 -8.78 -2.81 17.12
N LYS A 163 -8.08 -3.48 16.18
CA LYS A 163 -8.46 -4.81 15.68
C LYS A 163 -7.57 -5.94 16.16
N ASN A 164 -6.68 -5.72 17.11
CA ASN A 164 -5.73 -6.73 17.62
C ASN A 164 -4.96 -7.44 16.49
N TYR A 165 -4.42 -6.64 15.53
CA TYR A 165 -3.83 -7.15 14.29
C TYR A 165 -2.75 -8.23 14.50
N ASP A 166 -1.99 -8.17 15.60
CA ASP A 166 -0.91 -9.11 15.87
C ASP A 166 -1.41 -10.49 16.30
N GLU A 167 -2.69 -10.63 16.69
CA GLU A 167 -3.30 -11.90 17.08
C GLU A 167 -3.69 -12.76 15.86
N TRP A 168 -3.90 -12.16 14.68
CA TRP A 168 -4.36 -12.86 13.47
C TRP A 168 -3.50 -12.62 12.23
N LYS A 169 -2.26 -12.18 12.41
CA LYS A 169 -1.27 -11.92 11.38
C LYS A 169 -0.60 -13.19 10.85
#